data_a4b28954b11ae54cde15d266526aca6d
#
_entry.id   a4b28954b11ae54cde15d266526aca6d
#
_cell.length_a   1.000
_cell.length_b   1.000
_cell.length_c   1.000
_cell.angle_alpha   90.00
_cell.angle_beta   90.00
_cell.angle_gamma   90.00
#
_symmetry.space_group_name_H-M   'P 1'
#
loop_
_entity.id
_entity.type
_entity.pdbx_description
1 polymer ?
#
loop_
_entity_poly.entity_id
_entity_poly.type
_entity_poly.pdbx_seq_one_letter_code
_entity_poly.pdbx_strand_id
1 'polypeptide(L)'
;PVVVTPAAAVLAYALLGDPGVLVLDEPTNGLDPEGIRWIRRFLRDLAAEGRTVLVSSHLLAEVQQSVDSLMIITRGRLVYQGGIEHVVPQDEIATVVDAEDRDALRRALSAAGFESDERRTGLAVRGADAPTVGRIAADAGIALTALQRKGPAFEEVFLELVSGTRVHPSAVNGEETR
;
A
#
# COMPACT_ATOMS: atom_id res chain seq x y z
N PRO A 1 37.30 -9.78 -5.24
CA PRO A 1 36.60 -11.05 -5.16
C PRO A 1 35.10 -10.80 -5.21
N VAL A 2 34.42 -11.41 -6.18
CA VAL A 2 32.96 -11.35 -6.26
C VAL A 2 32.43 -12.32 -5.21
N VAL A 3 31.79 -11.80 -4.16
CA VAL A 3 31.11 -12.64 -3.17
C VAL A 3 29.71 -12.93 -3.73
N VAL A 4 29.50 -14.16 -4.18
CA VAL A 4 28.18 -14.60 -4.61
C VAL A 4 27.43 -15.10 -3.37
N THR A 5 26.36 -14.41 -2.98
CA THR A 5 25.49 -14.88 -1.91
C THR A 5 24.70 -16.11 -2.38
N PRO A 6 24.32 -17.04 -1.47
CA PRO A 6 23.49 -18.19 -1.83
C PRO A 6 22.20 -17.79 -2.57
N ALA A 7 21.55 -16.72 -2.16
CA ALA A 7 20.36 -16.19 -2.80
C ALA A 7 20.60 -15.76 -4.26
N ALA A 8 21.72 -15.09 -4.54
CA ALA A 8 22.08 -14.71 -5.91
C ALA A 8 22.37 -15.93 -6.81
N ALA A 9 22.99 -16.97 -6.28
CA ALA A 9 23.24 -18.21 -7.03
C ALA A 9 21.95 -18.95 -7.35
N VAL A 10 21.01 -19.06 -6.40
CA VAL A 10 19.70 -19.68 -6.63
C VAL A 10 18.89 -18.91 -7.67
N LEU A 11 18.90 -17.57 -7.58
CA LEU A 11 18.20 -16.73 -8.55
C LEU A 11 18.81 -16.88 -9.95
N ALA A 12 20.14 -16.88 -10.07
CA ALA A 12 20.81 -17.10 -11.36
C ALA A 12 20.45 -18.47 -11.95
N TYR A 13 20.39 -19.51 -11.13
CA TYR A 13 19.96 -20.85 -11.56
C TYR A 13 18.51 -20.87 -12.05
N ALA A 14 17.60 -20.22 -11.32
CA ALA A 14 16.19 -20.13 -11.70
C ALA A 14 15.96 -19.41 -13.04
N LEU A 15 16.88 -18.51 -13.42
CA LEU A 15 16.81 -17.73 -14.66
C LEU A 15 17.49 -18.40 -15.88
N LEU A 16 18.24 -19.48 -15.68
CA LEU A 16 18.96 -20.16 -16.79
C LEU A 16 18.05 -20.61 -17.93
N GLY A 17 16.81 -20.97 -17.62
CA GLY A 17 15.82 -21.42 -18.60
C GLY A 17 14.99 -20.31 -19.24
N ASP A 18 15.32 -19.05 -18.98
CA ASP A 18 14.55 -17.86 -19.41
C ASP A 18 13.03 -17.98 -19.15
N PRO A 19 12.60 -18.23 -17.90
CA PRO A 19 11.22 -18.53 -17.59
C PRO A 19 10.32 -17.29 -17.74
N GLY A 20 9.12 -17.47 -18.31
CA GLY A 20 8.08 -16.44 -18.33
C GLY A 20 7.40 -16.24 -16.97
N VAL A 21 7.51 -17.21 -16.05
CA VAL A 21 6.97 -17.16 -14.68
C VAL A 21 8.08 -17.52 -13.70
N LEU A 22 8.31 -16.65 -12.73
CA LEU A 22 9.30 -16.82 -11.68
C LEU A 22 8.60 -16.87 -10.31
N VAL A 23 8.82 -17.94 -9.55
CA VAL A 23 8.27 -18.11 -8.20
C VAL A 23 9.42 -18.16 -7.20
N LEU A 24 9.41 -17.22 -6.25
CA LEU A 24 10.48 -17.05 -5.26
C LEU A 24 9.90 -17.07 -3.86
N ASP A 25 10.47 -17.90 -3.02
CA ASP A 25 10.13 -17.96 -1.59
C ASP A 25 11.17 -17.20 -0.77
N GLU A 26 10.71 -16.14 -0.08
CA GLU A 26 11.52 -15.26 0.79
C GLU A 26 12.85 -14.80 0.15
N PRO A 27 12.87 -14.25 -1.09
CA PRO A 27 14.12 -14.02 -1.83
C PRO A 27 15.03 -12.94 -1.21
N THR A 28 14.51 -12.12 -0.30
CA THR A 28 15.26 -11.08 0.42
C THR A 28 15.87 -11.57 1.72
N ASN A 29 15.52 -12.79 2.14
CA ASN A 29 15.94 -13.31 3.43
C ASN A 29 17.46 -13.50 3.49
N GLY A 30 18.07 -12.96 4.56
CA GLY A 30 19.52 -13.06 4.78
C GLY A 30 20.37 -12.11 3.92
N LEU A 31 19.75 -11.19 3.17
CA LEU A 31 20.45 -10.14 2.46
C LEU A 31 20.65 -8.91 3.34
N ASP A 32 21.73 -8.19 3.06
CA ASP A 32 21.93 -6.86 3.61
C ASP A 32 21.00 -5.83 2.93
N PRO A 33 20.86 -4.59 3.45
CA PRO A 33 19.99 -3.59 2.87
C PRO A 33 20.31 -3.21 1.41
N GLU A 34 21.55 -3.38 0.97
CA GLU A 34 21.95 -3.14 -0.40
C GLU A 34 21.48 -4.26 -1.32
N GLY A 35 21.66 -5.52 -0.90
CA GLY A 35 21.17 -6.70 -1.58
C GLY A 35 19.66 -6.71 -1.71
N ILE A 36 18.92 -6.32 -0.66
CA ILE A 36 17.45 -6.18 -0.71
C ILE A 36 17.03 -5.15 -1.77
N ARG A 37 17.67 -3.99 -1.82
CA ARG A 37 17.37 -2.96 -2.84
C ARG A 37 17.67 -3.45 -4.25
N TRP A 38 18.79 -4.16 -4.41
CA TRP A 38 19.20 -4.72 -5.69
C TRP A 38 18.20 -5.76 -6.20
N ILE A 39 17.86 -6.77 -5.38
CA ILE A 39 16.94 -7.84 -5.80
C ILE A 39 15.55 -7.29 -6.11
N ARG A 40 15.04 -6.33 -5.32
CA ARG A 40 13.76 -5.67 -5.55
C ARG A 40 13.72 -4.99 -6.91
N ARG A 41 14.77 -4.21 -7.25
CA ARG A 41 14.87 -3.56 -8.54
C ARG A 41 14.92 -4.59 -9.66
N PHE A 42 15.74 -5.61 -9.52
CA PHE A 42 15.90 -6.68 -10.51
C PHE A 42 14.59 -7.41 -10.80
N LEU A 43 13.81 -7.77 -9.76
CA LEU A 43 12.51 -8.43 -9.93
C LEU A 43 11.48 -7.51 -10.61
N ARG A 44 11.52 -6.21 -10.33
CA ARG A 44 10.69 -5.22 -11.04
C ARG A 44 11.08 -5.08 -12.51
N ASP A 45 12.37 -5.09 -12.81
CA ASP A 45 12.85 -5.03 -14.19
C ASP A 45 12.37 -6.26 -14.98
N LEU A 46 12.44 -7.46 -14.40
CA LEU A 46 11.88 -8.68 -14.99
C LEU A 46 10.36 -8.60 -15.23
N ALA A 47 9.61 -8.05 -14.29
CA ALA A 47 8.18 -7.84 -14.44
C ALA A 47 7.88 -6.81 -15.56
N ALA A 48 8.65 -5.74 -15.66
CA ALA A 48 8.55 -4.76 -16.73
C ALA A 48 8.86 -5.32 -18.13
N GLU A 49 9.68 -6.39 -18.22
CA GLU A 49 9.89 -7.17 -19.45
C GLU A 49 8.68 -8.05 -19.83
N GLY A 50 7.63 -8.09 -19.01
CA GLY A 50 6.43 -8.88 -19.24
C GLY A 50 6.42 -10.26 -18.60
N ARG A 51 7.36 -10.55 -17.69
CA ARG A 51 7.38 -11.80 -16.91
C ARG A 51 6.44 -11.70 -15.73
N THR A 52 5.90 -12.83 -15.31
CA THR A 52 5.14 -12.94 -14.07
C THR A 52 6.09 -13.30 -12.93
N VAL A 53 6.16 -12.45 -11.91
CA VAL A 53 7.01 -12.67 -10.73
C VAL A 53 6.12 -12.84 -9.50
N LEU A 54 6.13 -14.03 -8.90
CA LEU A 54 5.44 -14.32 -7.64
C LEU A 54 6.47 -14.44 -6.53
N VAL A 55 6.29 -13.65 -5.47
CA VAL A 55 7.21 -13.58 -4.33
C VAL A 55 6.44 -13.81 -3.04
N SER A 56 6.93 -14.71 -2.17
CA SER A 56 6.49 -14.72 -0.78
C SER A 56 7.35 -13.78 0.06
N SER A 57 6.77 -13.13 1.05
CA SER A 57 7.50 -12.36 2.06
C SER A 57 6.68 -12.24 3.34
N HIS A 58 7.35 -12.18 4.48
CA HIS A 58 6.78 -11.86 5.78
C HIS A 58 7.07 -10.39 6.20
N LEU A 59 7.83 -9.66 5.40
CA LEU A 59 8.22 -8.27 5.67
C LEU A 59 7.29 -7.28 4.95
N LEU A 60 6.25 -6.83 5.65
CA LEU A 60 5.21 -5.95 5.09
C LEU A 60 5.74 -4.68 4.45
N ALA A 61 6.75 -4.05 5.06
CA ALA A 61 7.37 -2.84 4.53
C ALA A 61 8.07 -3.08 3.16
N GLU A 62 8.59 -4.29 2.94
CA GLU A 62 9.18 -4.66 1.64
C GLU A 62 8.11 -4.94 0.60
N VAL A 63 7.04 -5.64 1.00
CA VAL A 63 5.89 -5.92 0.14
C VAL A 63 5.30 -4.64 -0.41
N GLN A 64 5.01 -3.65 0.46
CA GLN A 64 4.46 -2.35 0.04
C GLN A 64 5.26 -1.64 -1.05
N GLN A 65 6.58 -1.82 -1.06
CA GLN A 65 7.47 -1.12 -1.99
C GLN A 65 7.80 -1.93 -3.24
N SER A 66 7.41 -3.21 -3.29
CA SER A 66 7.94 -4.16 -4.27
C SER A 66 6.90 -4.73 -5.22
N VAL A 67 5.62 -4.78 -4.83
CA VAL A 67 4.60 -5.50 -5.58
C VAL A 67 3.48 -4.60 -6.08
N ASP A 68 2.86 -4.99 -7.18
CA ASP A 68 1.70 -4.33 -7.75
C ASP A 68 0.40 -4.99 -7.24
N SER A 69 0.45 -6.31 -7.00
CA SER A 69 -0.68 -7.11 -6.53
C SER A 69 -0.30 -7.92 -5.31
N LEU A 70 -1.24 -8.13 -4.43
CA LEU A 70 -1.05 -8.83 -3.17
C LEU A 70 -2.08 -9.94 -2.99
N MET A 71 -1.63 -11.07 -2.46
CA MET A 71 -2.49 -12.12 -1.92
C MET A 71 -2.14 -12.34 -0.46
N ILE A 72 -3.13 -12.25 0.43
CA ILE A 72 -2.96 -12.53 1.86
C ILE A 72 -3.62 -13.85 2.19
N ILE A 73 -2.83 -14.79 2.70
CA ILE A 73 -3.29 -16.12 3.10
C ILE A 73 -3.05 -16.28 4.59
N THR A 74 -4.10 -16.67 5.32
CA THR A 74 -4.01 -17.00 6.75
C THR A 74 -4.75 -18.28 7.04
N ARG A 75 -4.15 -19.19 7.80
CA ARG A 75 -4.73 -20.49 8.18
C ARG A 75 -5.28 -21.28 6.98
N GLY A 76 -4.56 -21.23 5.84
CA GLY A 76 -4.95 -21.90 4.61
C GLY A 76 -6.11 -21.24 3.85
N ARG A 77 -6.54 -20.04 4.23
CA ARG A 77 -7.61 -19.29 3.56
C ARG A 77 -7.06 -18.03 2.93
N LEU A 78 -7.51 -17.73 1.73
CA LEU A 78 -7.24 -16.46 1.06
C LEU A 78 -8.18 -15.39 1.64
N VAL A 79 -7.61 -14.38 2.29
CA VAL A 79 -8.37 -13.30 2.94
C VAL A 79 -8.34 -11.99 2.17
N TYR A 80 -7.39 -11.86 1.24
CA TYR A 80 -7.31 -10.73 0.32
C TYR A 80 -6.63 -11.14 -0.98
N GLN A 81 -7.13 -10.62 -2.11
CA GLN A 81 -6.47 -10.67 -3.41
C GLN A 81 -6.80 -9.41 -4.19
N GLY A 82 -5.79 -8.67 -4.62
CA GLY A 82 -5.99 -7.45 -5.39
C GLY A 82 -4.74 -6.57 -5.47
N GLY A 83 -4.89 -5.40 -6.05
CA GLY A 83 -3.84 -4.39 -6.08
C GLY A 83 -3.46 -3.92 -4.68
N ILE A 84 -2.19 -3.67 -4.45
CA ILE A 84 -1.70 -3.27 -3.12
C ILE A 84 -2.31 -1.92 -2.68
N GLU A 85 -2.61 -1.05 -3.63
CA GLU A 85 -3.24 0.25 -3.41
C GLU A 85 -4.69 0.16 -2.91
N HIS A 86 -5.33 -1.02 -3.05
CA HIS A 86 -6.70 -1.26 -2.65
C HIS A 86 -6.82 -2.01 -1.30
N VAL A 87 -5.70 -2.41 -0.69
CA VAL A 87 -5.70 -3.08 0.63
C VAL A 87 -6.33 -2.18 1.70
N VAL A 88 -6.00 -0.89 1.65
CA VAL A 88 -6.65 0.13 2.47
C VAL A 88 -7.87 0.64 1.72
N PRO A 89 -9.09 0.44 2.24
CA PRO A 89 -10.30 0.92 1.59
C PRO A 89 -10.26 2.44 1.38
N GLN A 90 -10.68 2.90 0.21
CA GLN A 90 -10.57 4.31 -0.17
C GLN A 90 -11.47 5.22 0.68
N ASP A 91 -12.58 4.71 1.19
CA ASP A 91 -13.50 5.38 2.09
C ASP A 91 -12.90 5.61 3.51
N GLU A 92 -11.88 4.86 3.88
CA GLU A 92 -11.12 5.05 5.12
C GLU A 92 -9.99 6.08 4.97
N ILE A 93 -9.70 6.50 3.74
CA ILE A 93 -8.68 7.51 3.48
C ILE A 93 -9.34 8.89 3.55
N ALA A 94 -8.92 9.69 4.52
CA ALA A 94 -9.34 11.08 4.66
C ALA A 94 -8.22 12.03 4.19
N THR A 95 -8.61 13.20 3.69
CA THR A 95 -7.68 14.31 3.53
C THR A 95 -7.58 15.05 4.85
N VAL A 96 -6.40 15.01 5.48
CA VAL A 96 -6.12 15.77 6.70
C VAL A 96 -5.51 17.10 6.30
N VAL A 97 -6.16 18.17 6.71
CA VAL A 97 -5.78 19.54 6.40
C VAL A 97 -5.71 20.37 7.66
N ASP A 98 -4.72 21.25 7.77
CA ASP A 98 -4.57 22.18 8.86
C ASP A 98 -4.31 23.60 8.34
N ALA A 99 -4.75 24.60 9.09
CA ALA A 99 -4.60 26.01 8.75
C ALA A 99 -4.44 26.83 10.03
N GLU A 100 -3.92 28.06 9.89
CA GLU A 100 -3.84 29.00 11.01
C GLU A 100 -5.24 29.33 11.57
N ASP A 101 -6.24 29.51 10.70
CA ASP A 101 -7.64 29.67 11.05
C ASP A 101 -8.45 28.41 10.68
N ARG A 102 -8.51 27.44 11.60
CA ARG A 102 -9.26 26.18 11.41
C ARG A 102 -10.76 26.41 11.28
N ASP A 103 -11.30 27.44 11.94
CA ASP A 103 -12.74 27.71 11.90
C ASP A 103 -13.14 28.30 10.54
N ALA A 104 -12.32 29.18 9.97
CA ALA A 104 -12.52 29.64 8.59
C ALA A 104 -12.44 28.50 7.59
N LEU A 105 -11.44 27.60 7.75
CA LEU A 105 -11.29 26.43 6.89
C LEU A 105 -12.51 25.50 6.99
N ARG A 106 -12.99 25.22 8.20
CA ARG A 106 -14.18 24.38 8.42
C ARG A 106 -15.41 24.98 7.74
N ARG A 107 -15.62 26.29 7.85
CA ARG A 107 -16.74 26.97 7.17
C ARG A 107 -16.63 26.88 5.66
N ALA A 108 -15.44 27.07 5.11
CA ALA A 108 -15.21 26.96 3.67
C ALA A 108 -15.47 25.56 3.14
N LEU A 109 -15.00 24.51 3.85
CA LEU A 109 -15.25 23.12 3.52
C LEU A 109 -16.74 22.78 3.59
N SER A 110 -17.43 23.22 4.65
CA SER A 110 -18.88 23.00 4.82
C SER A 110 -19.68 23.72 3.73
N ALA A 111 -19.32 24.93 3.36
CA ALA A 111 -19.95 25.65 2.23
C ALA A 111 -19.77 24.95 0.88
N ALA A 112 -18.68 24.21 0.71
CA ALA A 112 -18.41 23.39 -0.47
C ALA A 112 -19.05 21.99 -0.39
N GLY A 113 -19.82 21.69 0.68
CA GLY A 113 -20.53 20.42 0.86
C GLY A 113 -19.70 19.29 1.48
N PHE A 114 -18.56 19.58 2.06
CA PHE A 114 -17.72 18.58 2.72
C PHE A 114 -17.82 18.68 4.24
N GLU A 115 -18.09 17.53 4.88
CA GLU A 115 -18.01 17.40 6.32
C GLU A 115 -16.56 17.16 6.76
N SER A 116 -16.20 17.71 7.92
CA SER A 116 -14.87 17.56 8.48
C SER A 116 -14.92 17.23 9.97
N ASP A 117 -14.14 16.22 10.37
CA ASP A 117 -13.95 15.83 11.76
C ASP A 117 -12.71 16.52 12.32
N GLU A 118 -12.83 17.10 13.51
CA GLU A 118 -11.69 17.69 14.19
C GLU A 118 -10.75 16.62 14.73
N ARG A 119 -9.47 16.77 14.42
CA ARG A 119 -8.39 15.91 14.89
C ARG A 119 -7.31 16.75 15.56
N ARG A 120 -6.48 16.13 16.37
CA ARG A 120 -5.34 16.82 17.01
C ARG A 120 -4.43 17.53 15.99
N THR A 121 -4.29 16.99 14.81
CA THR A 121 -3.38 17.46 13.74
C THR A 121 -4.11 18.22 12.62
N GLY A 122 -5.34 18.70 12.82
CA GLY A 122 -6.12 19.43 11.82
C GLY A 122 -7.52 18.88 11.63
N LEU A 123 -8.12 19.15 10.49
CA LEU A 123 -9.44 18.66 10.07
C LEU A 123 -9.29 17.46 9.15
N ALA A 124 -10.00 16.37 9.45
CA ALA A 124 -10.08 15.20 8.57
C ALA A 124 -11.32 15.35 7.69
N VAL A 125 -11.12 15.48 6.37
CA VAL A 125 -12.16 15.65 5.37
C VAL A 125 -12.33 14.33 4.62
N ARG A 126 -13.55 13.79 4.59
CA ARG A 126 -13.89 12.58 3.84
C ARG A 126 -14.50 12.95 2.50
N GLY A 127 -14.29 12.09 1.51
CA GLY A 127 -14.88 12.26 0.18
C GLY A 127 -14.27 13.37 -0.67
N ALA A 128 -13.22 14.07 -0.17
CA ALA A 128 -12.47 15.07 -0.93
C ALA A 128 -11.00 14.69 -1.02
N ASP A 129 -10.43 14.82 -2.20
CA ASP A 129 -8.99 14.67 -2.40
C ASP A 129 -8.21 15.94 -2.00
N ALA A 130 -6.90 15.80 -1.81
CA ALA A 130 -6.06 16.92 -1.41
C ALA A 130 -6.09 18.10 -2.41
N PRO A 131 -6.06 17.91 -3.74
CA PRO A 131 -6.23 18.99 -4.70
C PRO A 131 -7.55 19.77 -4.54
N THR A 132 -8.66 19.08 -4.28
CA THR A 132 -9.97 19.71 -4.08
C THR A 132 -9.99 20.54 -2.80
N VAL A 133 -9.51 19.97 -1.68
CA VAL A 133 -9.40 20.68 -0.40
C VAL A 133 -8.48 21.91 -0.54
N GLY A 134 -7.35 21.74 -1.24
CA GLY A 134 -6.42 22.84 -1.50
C GLY A 134 -7.05 23.98 -2.29
N ARG A 135 -7.85 23.70 -3.31
CA ARG A 135 -8.58 24.72 -4.09
C ARG A 135 -9.59 25.46 -3.21
N ILE A 136 -10.40 24.75 -2.42
CA ILE A 136 -11.37 25.37 -1.50
C ILE A 136 -10.68 26.35 -0.55
N ALA A 137 -9.55 25.95 0.02
CA ALA A 137 -8.78 26.82 0.89
C ALA A 137 -8.21 28.04 0.16
N ALA A 138 -7.66 27.85 -1.03
CA ALA A 138 -7.13 28.93 -1.86
C ALA A 138 -8.20 29.92 -2.28
N ASP A 139 -9.38 29.47 -2.72
CA ASP A 139 -10.52 30.32 -3.10
C ASP A 139 -11.07 31.11 -1.91
N ALA A 140 -10.95 30.56 -0.71
CA ALA A 140 -11.33 31.24 0.54
C ALA A 140 -10.20 32.12 1.12
N GLY A 141 -9.03 32.19 0.48
CA GLY A 141 -7.88 32.97 0.94
C GLY A 141 -7.25 32.43 2.22
N ILE A 142 -7.39 31.12 2.51
CA ILE A 142 -6.93 30.49 3.75
C ILE A 142 -5.54 29.86 3.50
N ALA A 143 -4.56 30.27 4.31
CA ALA A 143 -3.22 29.68 4.32
C ALA A 143 -3.25 28.32 5.03
N LEU A 144 -2.88 27.27 4.30
CA LEU A 144 -2.75 25.93 4.86
C LEU A 144 -1.38 25.74 5.50
N THR A 145 -1.34 25.11 6.68
CA THR A 145 -0.12 24.69 7.36
C THR A 145 0.22 23.22 7.10
N ALA A 146 -0.80 22.41 6.76
CA ALA A 146 -0.62 21.02 6.36
C ALA A 146 -1.75 20.58 5.41
N LEU A 147 -1.42 19.71 4.46
CA LEU A 147 -2.39 19.06 3.57
C LEU A 147 -1.82 17.69 3.16
N GLN A 148 -2.47 16.61 3.60
CA GLN A 148 -2.02 15.25 3.31
C GLN A 148 -3.18 14.27 3.28
N ARG A 149 -3.06 13.20 2.47
CA ARG A 149 -3.97 12.06 2.56
C ARG A 149 -3.50 11.15 3.70
N LYS A 150 -4.42 10.73 4.56
CA LYS A 150 -4.13 9.85 5.69
C LYS A 150 -5.24 8.81 5.82
N GLY A 151 -4.82 7.55 5.85
CA GLY A 151 -5.65 6.40 6.16
C GLY A 151 -5.02 5.58 7.28
N PRO A 152 -5.61 4.45 7.64
CA PRO A 152 -4.97 3.47 8.51
C PRO A 152 -3.64 3.01 7.89
N ALA A 153 -2.70 2.64 8.74
CA ALA A 153 -1.43 2.08 8.25
C ALA A 153 -1.69 0.73 7.57
N PHE A 154 -0.93 0.42 6.53
CA PHE A 154 -1.04 -0.86 5.83
C PHE A 154 -0.88 -2.05 6.79
N GLU A 155 0.07 -1.94 7.73
CA GLU A 155 0.31 -2.95 8.76
C GLU A 155 -0.91 -3.17 9.66
N GLU A 156 -1.62 -2.11 9.99
CA GLU A 156 -2.83 -2.17 10.81
C GLU A 156 -3.94 -2.93 10.08
N VAL A 157 -4.22 -2.55 8.83
CA VAL A 157 -5.21 -3.23 7.98
C VAL A 157 -4.82 -4.69 7.74
N PHE A 158 -3.54 -4.97 7.50
CA PHE A 158 -3.04 -6.33 7.34
C PHE A 158 -3.28 -7.18 8.59
N LEU A 159 -2.96 -6.68 9.77
CA LEU A 159 -3.18 -7.38 11.04
C LEU A 159 -4.67 -7.66 11.28
N GLU A 160 -5.54 -6.72 10.97
CA GLU A 160 -6.98 -6.91 11.07
C GLU A 160 -7.51 -7.98 10.10
N LEU A 161 -7.00 -8.03 8.86
CA LEU A 161 -7.33 -9.07 7.89
C LEU A 161 -6.86 -10.46 8.36
N VAL A 162 -5.62 -10.56 8.85
CA VAL A 162 -5.03 -11.83 9.30
C VAL A 162 -5.70 -12.34 10.58
N SER A 163 -6.09 -11.45 11.49
CA SER A 163 -6.80 -11.80 12.72
C SER A 163 -8.28 -12.19 12.48
N GLY A 164 -8.83 -11.79 11.33
CA GLY A 164 -10.23 -11.96 11.00
C GLY A 164 -11.16 -10.90 11.63
N THR A 165 -10.58 -9.84 12.21
CA THR A 165 -11.35 -8.72 12.75
C THR A 165 -11.95 -7.86 11.64
N ARG A 166 -11.32 -7.88 10.47
CA ARG A 166 -11.79 -7.22 9.25
C ARG A 166 -12.04 -8.23 8.15
N VAL A 167 -13.11 -8.04 7.39
CA VAL A 167 -13.36 -8.72 6.11
C VAL A 167 -13.24 -7.69 5.01
N HIS A 168 -12.32 -7.91 4.06
CA HIS A 168 -12.18 -7.01 2.91
C HIS A 168 -13.27 -7.33 1.87
N PRO A 169 -13.88 -6.33 1.21
CA PRO A 169 -14.89 -6.56 0.16
C PRO A 169 -14.39 -7.44 -1.00
N SER A 170 -13.09 -7.44 -1.27
CA SER A 170 -12.44 -8.31 -2.27
C SER A 170 -12.03 -9.67 -1.70
N ALA A 171 -12.37 -10.02 -0.46
CA ALA A 171 -12.16 -11.37 0.04
C ALA A 171 -13.00 -12.33 -0.81
N VAL A 172 -12.33 -13.25 -1.47
CA VAL A 172 -13.02 -14.32 -2.19
C VAL A 172 -13.68 -15.19 -1.13
N ASN A 173 -14.99 -15.02 -0.95
CA ASN A 173 -15.79 -15.97 -0.21
C ASN A 173 -15.62 -17.30 -0.95
N GLY A 174 -14.85 -18.21 -0.36
CA GLY A 174 -14.76 -19.57 -0.82
C GLY A 174 -16.14 -20.22 -0.64
N GLU A 175 -17.06 -19.97 -1.56
CA GLU A 175 -18.21 -20.81 -1.74
C GLU A 175 -17.71 -22.16 -2.22
N GLU A 176 -17.91 -23.13 -1.36
CA GLU A 176 -17.76 -24.55 -1.54
C GLU A 176 -18.24 -24.96 -2.94
N THR A 177 -17.30 -25.32 -3.80
CA THR A 177 -17.63 -26.25 -4.89
C THR A 177 -17.43 -27.65 -4.33
N ARG A 178 -18.53 -28.29 -3.96
CA ARG A 178 -18.62 -29.72 -3.74
C ARG A 178 -18.32 -30.49 -5.03
#